data_5649a077d1caf23c3d3e71b91befa0c1
#
_entry.id   5649a077d1caf23c3d3e71b91befa0c1
#
_cell.length_a   1.000
_cell.length_b   1.000
_cell.length_c   1.000
_cell.angle_alpha   90.00
_cell.angle_beta   90.00
_cell.angle_gamma   90.00
#
_symmetry.space_group_name_H-M   'P 1'
#
loop_
_entity.id
_entity.type
_entity.pdbx_description
1 polymer ?
#
loop_
_entity_poly.entity_id
_entity_poly.type
_entity_poly.pdbx_seq_one_letter_code
_entity_poly.pdbx_strand_id
1 'polypeptide(L)'
;MANQKIRIRLKGYDHEIVDQSTKLIVDTAQKTGAKVSGPIPLPTERNLYCVVKGPHVDKDSREQFEMRTHKRLIDILEPTPNTVDSLMRLDLHAGVDIEIKL
;
A
#
# COMPACT_ATOMS: atom_id res chain seq x y z
N MET A 1 -18.78 24.02 6.03
CA MET A 1 -17.38 23.64 6.05
C MET A 1 -17.17 22.34 5.31
N ALA A 2 -16.23 22.36 4.40
CA ALA A 2 -15.91 21.15 3.68
C ALA A 2 -15.27 20.14 4.64
N ASN A 3 -15.80 18.94 4.68
CA ASN A 3 -15.18 17.87 5.41
C ASN A 3 -13.91 17.46 4.69
N GLN A 4 -12.79 17.72 5.34
CA GLN A 4 -11.52 17.29 4.80
C GLN A 4 -11.41 15.78 4.92
N LYS A 5 -10.88 15.17 3.88
CA LYS A 5 -10.70 13.74 3.81
C LYS A 5 -9.33 13.47 3.22
N ILE A 6 -8.59 12.61 3.89
CA ILE A 6 -7.30 12.18 3.39
C ILE A 6 -7.45 10.76 2.87
N ARG A 7 -7.10 10.56 1.61
CA ARG A 7 -7.11 9.25 0.99
C ARG A 7 -5.69 8.75 0.84
N ILE A 8 -5.40 7.61 1.41
CA ILE A 8 -4.08 7.00 1.39
C ILE A 8 -4.16 5.70 0.63
N ARG A 9 -3.32 5.58 -0.40
CA ARG A 9 -3.15 4.33 -1.14
C ARG A 9 -1.81 3.73 -0.80
N LEU A 10 -1.84 2.45 -0.51
CA LEU A 10 -0.64 1.65 -0.25
C LEU A 10 -0.49 0.62 -1.35
N LYS A 11 0.71 0.49 -1.88
CA LYS A 11 1.05 -0.53 -2.86
C LYS A 11 2.30 -1.26 -2.42
N GLY A 12 2.31 -2.55 -2.60
CA GLY A 12 3.49 -3.35 -2.31
C GLY A 12 3.38 -4.74 -2.90
N TYR A 13 4.51 -5.39 -3.07
CA TYR A 13 4.55 -6.75 -3.59
C TYR A 13 4.33 -7.79 -2.50
N ASP A 14 4.64 -7.46 -1.26
CA ASP A 14 4.46 -8.35 -0.12
C ASP A 14 3.21 -7.94 0.66
N HIS A 15 2.21 -8.81 0.67
CA HIS A 15 0.95 -8.51 1.34
C HIS A 15 1.12 -8.32 2.85
N GLU A 16 2.05 -9.05 3.47
CA GLU A 16 2.29 -8.91 4.91
C GLU A 16 2.81 -7.53 5.27
N ILE A 17 3.79 -7.05 4.49
CA ILE A 17 4.34 -5.71 4.72
C ILE A 17 3.30 -4.64 4.46
N VAL A 18 2.50 -4.80 3.42
CA VAL A 18 1.42 -3.85 3.11
C VAL A 18 0.40 -3.83 4.24
N ASP A 19 0.02 -4.98 4.77
CA ASP A 19 -0.94 -5.06 5.86
C ASP A 19 -0.39 -4.47 7.16
N GLN A 20 0.87 -4.72 7.47
CA GLN A 20 1.52 -4.11 8.64
C GLN A 20 1.58 -2.60 8.54
N SER A 21 1.93 -2.09 7.36
CA SER A 21 1.97 -0.65 7.11
C SER A 21 0.58 -0.03 7.21
N THR A 22 -0.42 -0.70 6.70
CA THR A 22 -1.83 -0.28 6.79
C THR A 22 -2.25 -0.16 8.24
N LYS A 23 -1.95 -1.17 9.04
CA LYS A 23 -2.29 -1.18 10.47
C LYS A 23 -1.60 -0.04 11.21
N LEU A 24 -0.34 0.21 10.91
CA LEU A 24 0.42 1.29 11.51
C LEU A 24 -0.20 2.65 11.20
N ILE A 25 -0.62 2.87 9.97
CA ILE A 25 -1.26 4.12 9.56
C ILE A 25 -2.60 4.28 10.27
N VAL A 26 -3.41 3.24 10.33
CA VAL A 26 -4.71 3.28 11.00
C VAL A 26 -4.54 3.59 12.47
N ASP A 27 -3.63 2.91 13.15
CA ASP A 27 -3.37 3.14 14.58
C ASP A 27 -2.89 4.57 14.82
N THR A 28 -2.01 5.07 14.00
CA THR A 28 -1.49 6.44 14.12
C THR A 28 -2.61 7.46 13.95
N ALA A 29 -3.44 7.28 12.93
CA ALA A 29 -4.56 8.20 12.70
C ALA A 29 -5.55 8.18 13.85
N GLN A 30 -5.88 7.02 14.40
CA GLN A 30 -6.78 6.89 15.53
C GLN A 30 -6.23 7.56 16.79
N LYS A 31 -4.92 7.45 17.02
CA LYS A 31 -4.28 8.10 18.15
C LYS A 31 -4.34 9.62 18.09
N THR A 32 -4.44 10.18 16.90
CA THR A 32 -4.57 11.63 16.71
C THR A 32 -6.01 12.11 16.78
N GLY A 33 -6.95 11.21 17.00
CA GLY A 33 -8.36 11.56 17.12
C GLY A 33 -9.13 11.60 15.81
N ALA A 34 -8.51 11.22 14.71
CA ALA A 34 -9.19 11.17 13.42
C ALA A 34 -10.04 9.90 13.30
N LYS A 35 -11.12 10.00 12.53
CA LYS A 35 -11.92 8.84 12.19
C LYS A 35 -11.33 8.17 10.96
N VAL A 36 -11.20 6.86 11.03
CA VAL A 36 -10.67 6.09 9.93
C VAL A 36 -11.77 5.20 9.37
N SER A 37 -12.04 5.36 8.10
CA SER A 37 -12.82 4.38 7.36
C SER A 37 -11.86 3.25 7.01
N GLY A 38 -12.12 2.07 7.57
CA GLY A 38 -11.19 0.95 7.64
C GLY A 38 -10.47 0.63 6.33
N PRO A 39 -9.39 -0.11 6.40
CA PRO A 39 -8.65 -0.42 5.17
C PRO A 39 -9.51 -1.21 4.21
N ILE A 40 -9.60 -0.72 2.98
CA ILE A 40 -10.33 -1.39 1.92
C ILE A 40 -9.32 -2.08 1.02
N PRO A 41 -9.36 -3.41 0.90
CA PRO A 41 -8.51 -4.09 -0.06
C PRO A 41 -8.98 -3.78 -1.48
N LEU A 42 -8.08 -3.27 -2.30
CA LEU A 42 -8.34 -3.08 -3.71
C LEU A 42 -7.96 -4.35 -4.47
N PRO A 43 -8.48 -4.53 -5.69
CA PRO A 43 -8.10 -5.70 -6.48
C PRO A 43 -6.60 -5.81 -6.65
N THR A 44 -6.09 -7.02 -6.46
CA THR A 44 -4.67 -7.31 -6.63
C THR A 44 -4.33 -7.42 -8.11
N GLU A 45 -3.32 -6.69 -8.55
CA GLU A 45 -2.82 -6.80 -9.90
C GLU A 45 -1.83 -7.94 -10.00
N ARG A 46 -2.01 -8.78 -11.00
CA ARG A 46 -1.09 -9.88 -11.29
C ARG A 46 -0.36 -9.57 -12.57
N ASN A 47 0.96 -9.57 -12.50
CA ASN A 47 1.81 -9.45 -13.66
C ASN A 47 2.60 -10.74 -13.84
N LEU A 48 2.46 -11.35 -15.00
CA LEU A 48 3.20 -12.55 -15.36
C LEU A 48 4.39 -12.16 -16.21
N TYR A 49 5.57 -12.49 -15.75
CA TYR A 49 6.78 -12.31 -16.50
C TYR A 49 7.30 -13.67 -16.93
N CYS A 50 7.52 -13.81 -18.22
CA CYS A 50 8.15 -15.00 -18.76
C CYS A 50 9.59 -14.62 -19.14
N VAL A 51 10.55 -15.18 -18.41
CA VAL A 51 11.96 -14.95 -18.69
C VAL A 51 12.51 -16.17 -19.41
N VAL A 52 13.05 -15.91 -20.58
CA VAL A 52 13.71 -16.93 -21.37
C VAL A 52 15.20 -16.79 -21.16
N LYS A 53 15.84 -17.81 -20.58
CA LYS A 53 17.27 -17.77 -20.29
C LYS A 53 18.06 -18.30 -21.47
N GLY A 54 18.83 -17.42 -22.09
CA GLY A 54 19.83 -17.77 -23.06
C GLY A 54 19.33 -18.09 -24.47
N PRO A 55 20.24 -18.07 -25.45
CA PRO A 55 19.89 -18.35 -26.84
C PRO A 55 19.62 -19.83 -27.13
N HIS A 56 20.11 -20.72 -26.29
CA HIS A 56 19.85 -22.15 -26.39
C HIS A 56 18.76 -22.51 -25.38
N VAL A 57 17.59 -22.07 -25.65
CA VAL A 57 16.49 -22.25 -24.71
C VAL A 57 15.96 -23.68 -24.84
N ASP A 58 16.27 -24.50 -23.86
CA ASP A 58 15.49 -25.68 -23.62
C ASP A 58 14.12 -25.24 -23.11
N LYS A 59 13.11 -26.06 -23.38
CA LYS A 59 11.77 -25.78 -22.90
C LYS A 59 11.74 -25.61 -21.40
N ASP A 60 12.67 -26.19 -20.68
CA ASP A 60 12.77 -26.15 -19.23
C ASP A 60 13.42 -24.87 -18.69
N SER A 61 13.98 -24.04 -19.57
CA SER A 61 14.62 -22.79 -19.13
C SER A 61 13.69 -21.59 -19.12
N ARG A 62 12.43 -21.81 -19.35
CA ARG A 62 11.42 -20.75 -19.18
C ARG A 62 11.03 -20.66 -17.70
N GLU A 63 11.38 -19.56 -17.11
CA GLU A 63 10.91 -19.26 -15.77
C GLU A 63 9.77 -18.27 -15.87
N GLN A 64 8.63 -18.63 -15.31
CA GLN A 64 7.50 -17.73 -15.19
C GLN A 64 7.52 -17.14 -13.78
N PHE A 65 7.65 -15.84 -13.72
CA PHE A 65 7.55 -15.10 -12.47
C PHE A 65 6.22 -14.41 -12.41
N GLU A 66 5.52 -14.65 -11.32
CA GLU A 66 4.27 -13.96 -11.03
C GLU A 66 4.56 -12.90 -9.98
N MET A 67 4.35 -11.63 -10.34
CA MET A 67 4.39 -10.54 -9.38
C MET A 67 2.98 -10.08 -9.10
N ARG A 68 2.64 -10.06 -7.82
CA ARG A 68 1.35 -9.56 -7.37
C ARG A 68 1.54 -8.22 -6.68
N THR A 69 0.83 -7.23 -7.14
CA THR A 69 0.81 -5.93 -6.49
C THR A 69 -0.42 -5.84 -5.63
N HIS A 70 -0.21 -5.78 -4.32
CA HIS A 70 -1.29 -5.63 -3.35
C HIS A 70 -1.54 -4.15 -3.11
N LYS A 71 -2.82 -3.79 -3.10
CA LYS A 71 -3.23 -2.40 -2.90
C LYS A 71 -4.19 -2.31 -1.74
N ARG A 72 -4.01 -1.29 -0.93
CA ARG A 72 -4.93 -0.99 0.18
C ARG A 72 -5.31 0.48 0.12
N LEU A 73 -6.54 0.77 0.45
CA LEU A 73 -7.07 2.12 0.49
C LEU A 73 -7.52 2.45 1.90
N ILE A 74 -7.05 3.56 2.43
CA ILE A 74 -7.46 4.07 3.74
C ILE A 74 -8.01 5.47 3.56
N ASP A 75 -9.22 5.69 4.04
CA ASP A 75 -9.82 7.03 4.10
C ASP A 75 -9.78 7.53 5.54
N ILE A 76 -9.16 8.66 5.74
CA ILE A 76 -9.13 9.33 7.04
C ILE A 76 -10.13 10.47 6.98
N LEU A 77 -11.15 10.37 7.84
CA LEU A 77 -12.20 11.35 7.93
C LEU A 77 -11.89 12.30 9.09
N GLU A 78 -12.19 13.57 8.91
CA GLU A 78 -12.00 14.59 9.94
C GLU A 78 -10.54 14.60 10.47
N PRO A 79 -9.53 14.72 9.60
CA PRO A 79 -8.15 14.74 10.06
C PRO A 79 -7.87 16.03 10.83
N THR A 80 -7.05 15.90 11.87
CA THR A 80 -6.53 17.06 12.61
C THR A 80 -5.14 17.42 12.06
N PRO A 81 -4.61 18.63 12.35
CA PRO A 81 -3.24 18.94 11.98
C PRO A 81 -2.22 17.93 12.53
N ASN A 82 -2.48 17.38 13.73
CA ASN A 82 -1.65 16.34 14.30
C ASN A 82 -1.68 15.06 13.46
N THR A 83 -2.81 14.73 12.86
CA THR A 83 -2.93 13.54 12.00
C THR A 83 -1.98 13.66 10.81
N VAL A 84 -1.99 14.79 10.13
CA VAL A 84 -1.12 15.03 8.98
C VAL A 84 0.36 14.93 9.39
N ASP A 85 0.72 15.61 10.47
CA ASP A 85 2.09 15.60 10.99
C ASP A 85 2.55 14.18 11.34
N SER A 86 1.70 13.44 12.04
CA SER A 86 2.03 12.08 12.45
C SER A 86 2.22 11.15 11.25
N LEU A 87 1.38 11.30 10.24
CA LEU A 87 1.50 10.52 9.02
C LEU A 87 2.77 10.81 8.25
N MET A 88 3.18 12.08 8.22
CA MET A 88 4.41 12.49 7.55
C MET A 88 5.67 11.98 8.25
N ARG A 89 5.58 11.70 9.54
CA ARG A 89 6.72 11.21 10.34
C ARG A 89 6.79 9.70 10.41
N LEU A 90 5.82 9.00 9.85
CA LEU A 90 5.83 7.55 9.89
C LEU A 90 6.96 6.97 9.06
N ASP A 91 7.74 6.10 9.69
CA ASP A 91 8.69 5.26 8.99
C ASP A 91 7.97 3.99 8.54
N LEU A 92 7.78 3.87 7.26
CA LEU A 92 7.18 2.70 6.69
C LEU A 92 8.24 1.75 6.16
N HIS A 93 7.87 0.49 6.08
CA HIS A 93 8.77 -0.53 5.57
C HIS A 93 9.17 -0.23 4.13
N ALA A 94 10.44 -0.53 3.80
CA ALA A 94 10.89 -0.49 2.42
C ALA A 94 10.05 -1.47 1.58
N GLY A 95 9.74 -1.10 0.36
CA GLY A 95 8.93 -1.93 -0.52
C GLY A 95 7.44 -1.60 -0.51
N VAL A 96 7.05 -0.58 0.24
CA VAL A 96 5.67 -0.09 0.22
C VAL A 96 5.66 1.33 -0.34
N ASP A 97 4.89 1.52 -1.40
CA ASP A 97 4.66 2.84 -1.98
C ASP A 97 3.40 3.44 -1.37
N ILE A 98 3.50 4.70 -0.99
CA ILE A 98 2.39 5.42 -0.39
C ILE A 98 2.05 6.61 -1.26
N GLU A 99 0.79 6.75 -1.55
CA GLU A 99 0.24 7.91 -2.23
C GLU A 99 -0.81 8.54 -1.31
N ILE A 100 -0.63 9.83 -1.01
CA ILE A 100 -1.54 10.57 -0.14
C ILE A 100 -2.22 11.64 -0.96
N LYS A 101 -3.55 11.62 -0.97
CA LYS A 101 -4.36 12.66 -1.61
C LYS A 101 -5.18 13.38 -0.56
N LEU A 102 -5.09 14.67 -0.61
CA LEU A 102 -5.89 15.54 0.25
C LEU A 102 -7.23 15.88 -0.36
#